data_570ff72bbe27262ed112025531be9c64
#
_entry.id   570ff72bbe27262ed112025531be9c64
#
_cell.length_a   1.000
_cell.length_b   1.000
_cell.length_c   1.000
_cell.angle_alpha   90.00
_cell.angle_beta   90.00
_cell.angle_gamma   90.00
#
_symmetry.space_group_name_H-M   'P 1'
#
loop_
_entity.id
_entity.type
_entity.pdbx_description
1 polymer ?
#
loop_
_entity_poly.entity_id
_entity_poly.type
_entity_poly.pdbx_seq_one_letter_code
_entity_poly.pdbx_strand_id
1 'polypeptide(L)'
;MYEWIKALHVIAVISWMAGMLYLPRLFVYHCDAEVGSKQSETFKVMERRLLKAIINPAMIVTWLAGLYLAWAGHWFSAGWLHGKLLLVLVLSGVHGFFSRCVKDFAVDRNLRSHKFYRIINEVPTVLMIGIVILVVVKPF
;
A
#
# COMPACT_ATOMS: atom_id res chain seq x y z
N MET A 1 18.98 4.67 19.09
CA MET A 1 17.65 4.03 18.91
C MET A 1 16.80 4.73 17.86
N TYR A 2 16.69 6.06 17.91
CA TYR A 2 15.89 6.82 16.94
C TYR A 2 16.30 6.55 15.49
N GLU A 3 17.60 6.58 15.19
CA GLU A 3 18.08 6.37 13.82
C GLU A 3 17.80 4.95 13.31
N TRP A 4 17.85 3.94 14.18
CA TRP A 4 17.52 2.56 13.80
C TRP A 4 16.04 2.38 13.52
N ILE A 5 15.18 3.00 14.33
CA ILE A 5 13.73 2.98 14.10
C ILE A 5 13.38 3.74 12.82
N LYS A 6 14.08 4.84 12.55
CA LYS A 6 13.92 5.59 11.31
C LYS A 6 14.27 4.74 10.09
N ALA A 7 15.39 4.00 10.16
CA ALA A 7 15.78 3.07 9.09
C ALA A 7 14.72 1.98 8.88
N LEU A 8 14.22 1.41 9.96
CA LEU A 8 13.15 0.40 9.90
C LEU A 8 11.89 0.98 9.26
N HIS A 9 11.51 2.19 9.65
CA HIS A 9 10.35 2.88 9.09
C HIS A 9 10.49 3.07 7.57
N VAL A 10 11.66 3.54 7.12
CA VAL A 10 11.93 3.74 5.68
C VAL A 10 11.84 2.41 4.92
N ILE A 11 12.45 1.36 5.45
CA ILE A 11 12.39 0.02 4.84
C ILE A 11 10.95 -0.46 4.73
N ALA A 12 10.16 -0.30 5.80
CA ALA A 12 8.76 -0.70 5.82
C ALA A 12 7.93 0.10 4.81
N VAL A 13 8.17 1.40 4.70
CA VAL A 13 7.49 2.27 3.73
C VAL A 13 7.79 1.81 2.31
N ILE A 14 9.06 1.55 1.99
CA ILE A 14 9.46 1.07 0.66
C ILE A 14 8.77 -0.25 0.34
N SER A 15 8.77 -1.19 1.29
CA SER A 15 8.15 -2.50 1.09
C SER A 15 6.64 -2.38 0.88
N TRP A 16 5.98 -1.54 1.68
CA TRP A 16 4.54 -1.32 1.57
C TRP A 16 4.19 -0.68 0.23
N MET A 17 4.92 0.36 -0.16
CA MET A 17 4.67 1.06 -1.43
C MET A 17 4.95 0.16 -2.63
N ALA A 18 6.04 -0.62 -2.59
CA ALA A 18 6.33 -1.57 -3.66
C ALA A 18 5.18 -2.56 -3.85
N GLY A 19 4.65 -3.11 -2.74
CA GLY A 19 3.51 -4.02 -2.79
C GLY A 19 2.25 -3.35 -3.29
N MET A 20 1.96 -2.14 -2.81
CA MET A 20 0.78 -1.39 -3.21
C MET A 20 0.81 -0.98 -4.68
N LEU A 21 1.99 -0.77 -5.25
CA LEU A 21 2.14 -0.46 -6.67
C LEU A 21 2.09 -1.70 -7.55
N TYR A 22 2.48 -2.85 -7.01
CA TYR A 22 2.54 -4.10 -7.77
C TYR A 22 1.21 -4.85 -7.77
N LEU A 23 0.50 -4.86 -6.67
CA LEU A 23 -0.74 -5.65 -6.52
C LEU A 23 -1.81 -5.29 -7.56
N PRO A 24 -2.11 -4.00 -7.85
CA PRO A 24 -3.08 -3.69 -8.90
C PRO A 24 -2.67 -4.18 -10.29
N ARG A 25 -1.37 -4.25 -10.56
CA ARG A 25 -0.88 -4.82 -11.82
C ARG A 25 -1.23 -6.29 -11.94
N LEU A 26 -1.12 -7.04 -10.85
CA LEU A 26 -1.56 -8.43 -10.82
C LEU A 26 -3.05 -8.54 -11.10
N PHE A 27 -3.86 -7.63 -10.56
CA PHE A 27 -5.30 -7.60 -10.83
C PHE A 27 -5.60 -7.36 -12.32
N VAL A 28 -4.85 -6.46 -12.96
CA VAL A 28 -5.02 -6.17 -14.39
C VAL A 28 -4.80 -7.44 -15.20
N TYR A 29 -3.71 -8.15 -14.96
CA TYR A 29 -3.41 -9.40 -15.68
C TYR A 29 -4.37 -10.51 -15.31
N HIS A 30 -4.80 -10.57 -14.02
CA HIS A 30 -5.74 -11.58 -13.57
C HIS A 30 -7.10 -11.46 -14.28
N CYS A 31 -7.53 -10.23 -14.59
CA CYS A 31 -8.78 -10.00 -15.32
C CYS A 31 -8.80 -10.69 -16.68
N ASP A 32 -7.64 -10.84 -17.32
CA ASP A 32 -7.51 -11.47 -18.65
C ASP A 32 -7.36 -13.00 -18.56
N ALA A 33 -7.20 -13.57 -17.36
CA ALA A 33 -7.07 -15.00 -17.16
C ALA A 33 -8.45 -15.64 -17.02
N GLU A 34 -8.64 -16.78 -17.69
CA GLU A 34 -9.89 -17.52 -17.57
C GLU A 34 -10.05 -18.10 -16.17
N VAL A 35 -11.29 -18.04 -15.63
CA VAL A 35 -11.62 -18.63 -14.33
C VAL A 35 -11.30 -20.12 -14.36
N GLY A 36 -10.60 -20.59 -13.32
CA GLY A 36 -10.20 -21.97 -13.19
C GLY A 36 -8.96 -22.37 -13.98
N SER A 37 -8.38 -21.44 -14.76
CA SER A 37 -7.13 -21.70 -15.49
C SER A 37 -5.94 -21.77 -14.53
N LYS A 38 -4.86 -22.43 -14.98
CA LYS A 38 -3.61 -22.47 -14.23
C LYS A 38 -3.08 -21.05 -13.97
N GLN A 39 -3.18 -20.17 -14.95
CA GLN A 39 -2.77 -18.77 -14.84
C GLN A 39 -3.55 -18.04 -13.74
N SER A 40 -4.87 -18.19 -13.71
CA SER A 40 -5.72 -17.58 -12.68
C SER A 40 -5.36 -18.09 -11.29
N GLU A 41 -5.17 -19.40 -11.14
CA GLU A 41 -4.79 -19.97 -9.84
C GLU A 41 -3.43 -19.49 -9.37
N THR A 42 -2.47 -19.32 -10.31
CA THR A 42 -1.16 -18.76 -10.00
C THR A 42 -1.28 -17.32 -9.51
N PHE A 43 -2.08 -16.48 -10.18
CA PHE A 43 -2.32 -15.11 -9.74
C PHE A 43 -2.93 -15.04 -8.34
N LYS A 44 -3.87 -15.93 -8.03
CA LYS A 44 -4.46 -16.01 -6.67
C LYS A 44 -3.39 -16.22 -5.61
N VAL A 45 -2.44 -17.13 -5.87
CA VAL A 45 -1.33 -17.41 -4.94
C VAL A 45 -0.42 -16.19 -4.81
N MET A 46 -0.06 -15.56 -5.92
CA MET A 46 0.82 -14.39 -5.93
C MET A 46 0.19 -13.23 -5.16
N GLU A 47 -1.09 -12.93 -5.42
CA GLU A 47 -1.83 -11.85 -4.75
C GLU A 47 -1.90 -12.09 -3.25
N ARG A 48 -2.25 -13.30 -2.84
CA ARG A 48 -2.37 -13.64 -1.42
C ARG A 48 -1.02 -13.55 -0.70
N ARG A 49 0.04 -14.09 -1.30
CA ARG A 49 1.37 -14.06 -0.70
C ARG A 49 1.90 -12.64 -0.60
N LEU A 50 1.73 -11.85 -1.64
CA LEU A 50 2.15 -10.45 -1.63
C LEU A 50 1.43 -9.68 -0.52
N LEU A 51 0.11 -9.83 -0.43
CA LEU A 51 -0.69 -9.14 0.57
C LEU A 51 -0.31 -9.55 2.00
N LYS A 52 -0.28 -10.85 2.27
CA LYS A 52 -0.10 -11.36 3.64
C LYS A 52 1.34 -11.34 4.11
N ALA A 53 2.30 -11.58 3.22
CA ALA A 53 3.70 -11.71 3.61
C ALA A 53 4.46 -10.38 3.57
N ILE A 54 4.04 -9.44 2.72
CA ILE A 54 4.78 -8.19 2.50
C ILE A 54 3.92 -6.98 2.85
N ILE A 55 2.75 -6.84 2.22
CA ILE A 55 1.96 -5.60 2.32
C ILE A 55 1.40 -5.41 3.73
N ASN A 56 0.73 -6.41 4.28
CA ASN A 56 0.13 -6.29 5.62
C ASN A 56 1.18 -6.05 6.71
N PRO A 57 2.27 -6.86 6.81
CA PRO A 57 3.29 -6.59 7.81
C PRO A 57 3.97 -5.24 7.62
N ALA A 58 4.25 -4.86 6.38
CA ALA A 58 4.90 -3.58 6.08
C ALA A 58 4.04 -2.38 6.52
N MET A 59 2.73 -2.45 6.29
CA MET A 59 1.81 -1.40 6.75
C MET A 59 1.85 -1.26 8.28
N ILE A 60 1.77 -2.39 8.99
CA ILE A 60 1.78 -2.38 10.46
C ILE A 60 3.07 -1.77 10.98
N VAL A 61 4.23 -2.20 10.47
CA VAL A 61 5.52 -1.67 10.89
C VAL A 61 5.64 -0.18 10.53
N THR A 62 5.15 0.23 9.36
CA THR A 62 5.14 1.63 8.93
C THR A 62 4.39 2.50 9.93
N TRP A 63 3.19 2.09 10.33
CA TRP A 63 2.39 2.85 11.29
C TRP A 63 3.06 2.90 12.67
N LEU A 64 3.50 1.76 13.19
CA LEU A 64 4.11 1.71 14.54
C LEU A 64 5.40 2.50 14.59
N ALA A 65 6.30 2.31 13.64
CA ALA A 65 7.57 3.02 13.60
C ALA A 65 7.36 4.51 13.33
N GLY A 66 6.43 4.86 12.44
CA GLY A 66 6.13 6.26 12.11
C GLY A 66 5.55 7.02 13.28
N LEU A 67 4.63 6.43 14.03
CA LEU A 67 4.05 7.05 15.22
C LEU A 67 5.11 7.22 16.32
N TYR A 68 5.98 6.23 16.50
CA TYR A 68 7.10 6.34 17.44
C TYR A 68 8.01 7.51 17.07
N LEU A 69 8.39 7.62 15.79
CA LEU A 69 9.26 8.70 15.32
C LEU A 69 8.62 10.07 15.52
N ALA A 70 7.33 10.18 15.26
CA ALA A 70 6.59 11.43 15.47
C ALA A 70 6.58 11.83 16.93
N TRP A 71 6.37 10.86 17.82
CA TRP A 71 6.38 11.10 19.26
C TRP A 71 7.77 11.47 19.76
N ALA A 72 8.79 10.69 19.38
CA ALA A 72 10.16 10.90 19.84
C ALA A 72 10.75 12.22 19.33
N GLY A 73 10.36 12.63 18.10
CA GLY A 73 10.81 13.88 17.51
C GLY A 73 9.93 15.09 17.80
N HIS A 74 8.85 14.91 18.58
CA HIS A 74 7.89 15.99 18.92
C HIS A 74 7.27 16.63 17.67
N TRP A 75 6.95 15.81 16.64
CA TRP A 75 6.43 16.31 15.37
C TRP A 75 4.91 16.50 15.33
N PHE A 76 4.17 16.10 16.38
CA PHE A 76 2.70 16.11 16.33
C PHE A 76 2.09 17.50 16.17
N SER A 77 2.84 18.55 16.45
CA SER A 77 2.38 19.92 16.21
C SER A 77 2.70 20.44 14.81
N ALA A 78 3.47 19.68 14.02
CA ALA A 78 3.87 20.10 12.68
C ALA A 78 2.73 19.90 11.67
N GLY A 79 2.43 20.90 10.87
CA GLY A 79 1.36 20.84 9.87
C GLY A 79 1.60 19.79 8.80
N TRP A 80 2.85 19.64 8.35
CA TRP A 80 3.21 18.65 7.32
C TRP A 80 2.94 17.22 7.80
N LEU A 81 3.10 16.97 9.10
CA LEU A 81 2.82 15.65 9.66
C LEU A 81 1.33 15.34 9.60
N HIS A 82 0.47 16.32 9.89
CA HIS A 82 -0.98 16.14 9.80
C HIS A 82 -1.41 15.80 8.38
N GLY A 83 -0.84 16.51 7.39
CA GLY A 83 -1.09 16.19 5.98
C GLY A 83 -0.62 14.80 5.61
N LYS A 84 0.59 14.43 6.05
CA LYS A 84 1.13 13.08 5.84
C LYS A 84 0.24 12.01 6.45
N LEU A 85 -0.20 12.22 7.70
CA LEU A 85 -1.07 11.25 8.38
C LEU A 85 -2.40 11.07 7.63
N LEU A 86 -2.97 12.15 7.11
CA LEU A 86 -4.19 12.06 6.30
C LEU A 86 -3.95 11.20 5.05
N LEU A 87 -2.87 11.48 4.32
CA LEU A 87 -2.55 10.71 3.11
C LEU A 87 -2.25 9.24 3.41
N VAL A 88 -1.55 8.96 4.51
CA VAL A 88 -1.26 7.59 4.93
C VAL A 88 -2.55 6.87 5.33
N LEU A 89 -3.47 7.58 5.98
CA LEU A 89 -4.77 7.01 6.32
C LEU A 89 -5.57 6.65 5.07
N VAL A 90 -5.59 7.54 4.06
CA VAL A 90 -6.23 7.26 2.78
C VAL A 90 -5.56 6.06 2.10
N LEU A 91 -4.24 6.00 2.13
CA LEU A 91 -3.48 4.87 1.57
C LEU A 91 -3.84 3.56 2.27
N SER A 92 -4.02 3.60 3.59
CA SER A 92 -4.45 2.43 4.37
C SER A 92 -5.86 1.99 3.97
N GLY A 93 -6.74 2.93 3.64
CA GLY A 93 -8.06 2.65 3.08
C GLY A 93 -7.99 1.95 1.73
N VAL A 94 -7.10 2.43 0.85
CA VAL A 94 -6.83 1.80 -0.44
C VAL A 94 -6.29 0.38 -0.24
N HIS A 95 -5.40 0.19 0.73
CA HIS A 95 -4.89 -1.13 1.13
C HIS A 95 -6.05 -2.07 1.50
N GLY A 96 -6.99 -1.60 2.31
CA GLY A 96 -8.17 -2.38 2.67
C GLY A 96 -9.02 -2.77 1.46
N PHE A 97 -9.19 -1.83 0.52
CA PHE A 97 -9.87 -2.09 -0.74
C PHE A 97 -9.14 -3.16 -1.57
N PHE A 98 -7.83 -3.09 -1.66
CA PHE A 98 -7.04 -4.09 -2.38
C PHE A 98 -7.14 -5.47 -1.72
N SER A 99 -7.18 -5.50 -0.39
CA SER A 99 -7.40 -6.73 0.37
C SER A 99 -8.73 -7.38 -0.01
N ARG A 100 -9.77 -6.57 -0.16
CA ARG A 100 -11.07 -7.03 -0.62
C ARG A 100 -11.00 -7.55 -2.06
N CYS A 101 -10.26 -6.88 -2.93
CA CYS A 101 -10.06 -7.34 -4.31
C CYS A 101 -9.38 -8.71 -4.36
N VAL A 102 -8.38 -8.94 -3.50
CA VAL A 102 -7.72 -10.25 -3.40
C VAL A 102 -8.73 -11.31 -3.04
N LYS A 103 -9.63 -11.04 -2.09
CA LYS A 103 -10.67 -11.98 -1.69
C LYS A 103 -11.66 -12.24 -2.83
N ASP A 104 -12.04 -11.20 -3.58
CA ASP A 104 -12.97 -11.36 -4.71
C ASP A 104 -12.35 -12.25 -5.79
N PHE A 105 -11.08 -12.05 -6.12
CA PHE A 105 -10.38 -12.90 -7.08
C PHE A 105 -10.22 -14.33 -6.55
N ALA A 106 -9.95 -14.50 -5.26
CA ALA A 106 -9.75 -15.81 -4.66
C ALA A 106 -10.99 -16.73 -4.79
N VAL A 107 -12.18 -16.14 -4.80
CA VAL A 107 -13.45 -16.87 -4.95
C VAL A 107 -14.08 -16.68 -6.33
N ASP A 108 -13.31 -16.14 -7.29
CA ASP A 108 -13.74 -15.93 -8.68
C ASP A 108 -14.97 -15.02 -8.81
N ARG A 109 -15.08 -14.02 -7.93
CA ARG A 109 -16.19 -13.06 -7.90
C ARG A 109 -15.79 -11.66 -8.35
N ASN A 110 -14.72 -11.52 -9.10
CA ASN A 110 -14.31 -10.21 -9.62
C ASN A 110 -15.31 -9.75 -10.69
N LEU A 111 -15.93 -8.60 -10.46
CA LEU A 111 -16.87 -7.97 -11.38
C LEU A 111 -16.28 -6.73 -12.05
N ARG A 112 -15.03 -6.39 -11.75
CA ARG A 112 -14.39 -5.16 -12.24
C ARG A 112 -13.52 -5.46 -13.45
N SER A 113 -13.42 -4.47 -14.37
CA SER A 113 -12.64 -4.61 -15.59
C SER A 113 -11.15 -4.34 -15.35
N HIS A 114 -10.30 -4.75 -16.30
CA HIS A 114 -8.89 -4.42 -16.23
C HIS A 114 -8.63 -2.91 -16.29
N LYS A 115 -9.48 -2.15 -16.97
CA LYS A 115 -9.39 -0.68 -17.00
C LYS A 115 -9.56 -0.07 -15.63
N PHE A 116 -10.49 -0.60 -14.83
CA PHE A 116 -10.69 -0.15 -13.45
C PHE A 116 -9.41 -0.31 -12.65
N TYR A 117 -8.75 -1.45 -12.74
CA TYR A 117 -7.52 -1.71 -11.99
C TYR A 117 -6.34 -0.89 -12.50
N ARG A 118 -6.28 -0.59 -13.79
CA ARG A 118 -5.27 0.33 -14.32
C ARG A 118 -5.40 1.72 -13.74
N ILE A 119 -6.62 2.21 -13.63
CA ILE A 119 -6.91 3.53 -13.04
C ILE A 119 -6.59 3.51 -11.54
N ILE A 120 -7.04 2.49 -10.82
CA ILE A 120 -6.82 2.41 -9.38
C ILE A 120 -5.34 2.24 -9.02
N ASN A 121 -4.52 1.73 -9.93
CA ASN A 121 -3.07 1.63 -9.74
C ASN A 121 -2.42 3.01 -9.61
N GLU A 122 -3.02 4.04 -10.18
CA GLU A 122 -2.50 5.41 -10.08
C GLU A 122 -2.73 6.02 -8.70
N VAL A 123 -3.70 5.54 -7.93
CA VAL A 123 -4.04 6.11 -6.61
C VAL A 123 -2.87 5.99 -5.63
N PRO A 124 -2.26 4.80 -5.42
CA PRO A 124 -1.09 4.71 -4.53
C PRO A 124 0.09 5.56 -5.03
N THR A 125 0.28 5.66 -6.34
CA THR A 125 1.35 6.48 -6.91
C THR A 125 1.19 7.95 -6.55
N VAL A 126 -0.01 8.49 -6.75
CA VAL A 126 -0.31 9.90 -6.41
C VAL A 126 -0.15 10.14 -4.92
N LEU A 127 -0.68 9.23 -4.09
CA LEU A 127 -0.54 9.33 -2.63
C LEU A 127 0.92 9.29 -2.20
N MET A 128 1.72 8.41 -2.80
CA MET A 128 3.16 8.32 -2.51
C MET A 128 3.87 9.63 -2.83
N ILE A 129 3.59 10.21 -3.99
CA ILE A 129 4.19 11.49 -4.39
C ILE A 129 3.85 12.57 -3.38
N GLY A 130 2.59 12.67 -2.96
CA GLY A 130 2.15 13.63 -1.97
C GLY A 130 2.83 13.43 -0.63
N ILE A 131 2.93 12.19 -0.16
CA ILE A 131 3.57 11.86 1.11
C ILE A 131 5.05 12.26 1.08
N VAL A 132 5.77 11.91 0.02
CA VAL A 132 7.21 12.23 -0.12
C VAL A 132 7.41 13.74 -0.12
N ILE A 133 6.58 14.49 -0.84
CA ILE A 133 6.68 15.95 -0.88
C ILE A 133 6.49 16.52 0.53
N LEU A 134 5.49 16.07 1.28
CA LEU A 134 5.24 16.56 2.63
C LEU A 134 6.40 16.26 3.58
N VAL A 135 7.02 15.11 3.45
CA VAL A 135 8.11 14.70 4.34
C VAL A 135 9.43 15.39 3.99
N VAL A 136 9.74 15.53 2.70
CA VAL A 136 11.01 16.07 2.25
C VAL A 136 10.99 17.59 2.20
N VAL A 137 9.97 18.17 1.57
CA VAL A 137 9.85 19.62 1.39
C VAL A 137 9.32 20.31 2.64
N LYS A 138 8.41 19.68 3.36
CA LYS A 138 7.78 20.21 4.59
C LYS A 138 7.22 21.61 4.35
N PRO A 139 6.26 21.78 3.41
CA PRO A 139 5.81 23.10 2.98
C PRO A 139 5.11 23.92 4.08
N PHE A 140 4.68 23.29 5.18
CA PHE A 140 4.07 24.00 6.31
C PHE A 140 4.30 23.35 7.67
#